data_24205cb4723525b08a4014fa011c18cd
#
_entry.id   24205cb4723525b08a4014fa011c18cd
#
_cell.length_a   1.000
_cell.length_b   1.000
_cell.length_c   1.000
_cell.angle_alpha   90.00
_cell.angle_beta   90.00
_cell.angle_gamma   90.00
#
_symmetry.space_group_name_H-M   'P 1'
#
loop_
_entity.id
_entity.type
_entity.pdbx_description
1 polymer ?
#
loop_
_entity_poly.entity_id
_entity_poly.type
_entity_poly.pdbx_seq_one_letter_code
_entity_poly.pdbx_strand_id
1 'polypeptide(L)'
;PKLAGSVTFHYESASSVAYVPQRNSVDWDFPTTVFDLVMMGTYGRLGWFQRPGRRQREETMEALAQVQMEDFANRQIGQLSGGQQQRVFLARAFVQRASIYLMDEPFAGVDATTEKQLIDILRQVRDDGNTIVMVHHDLGTASRYFDHVVLLNKRLIACGPTPESFTKDNIQAAYGAIADFGQAT
;
A
#
# COMPACT_ATOMS: atom_id res chain seq x y z
N PRO A 1 -12.04 12.78 -16.38
CA PRO A 1 -12.53 12.54 -17.74
C PRO A 1 -11.84 11.30 -18.30
N LYS A 2 -12.62 10.28 -18.73
CA LYS A 2 -12.08 9.15 -19.47
C LYS A 2 -11.67 9.67 -20.85
N LEU A 3 -10.39 9.67 -21.15
CA LEU A 3 -9.90 10.12 -22.46
C LEU A 3 -10.22 9.08 -23.54
N ALA A 4 -9.90 7.82 -23.33
CA ALA A 4 -10.28 6.66 -24.15
C ALA A 4 -9.74 5.37 -23.46
N GLY A 5 -10.30 4.21 -23.82
CA GLY A 5 -9.81 2.92 -23.38
C GLY A 5 -10.76 2.14 -22.48
N SER A 6 -10.40 0.91 -22.19
CA SER A 6 -11.13 0.04 -21.26
C SER A 6 -10.16 -0.52 -20.21
N VAL A 7 -10.67 -0.71 -18.99
CA VAL A 7 -9.97 -1.43 -17.92
C VAL A 7 -10.84 -2.63 -17.58
N THR A 8 -10.27 -3.82 -17.71
CA THR A 8 -10.95 -5.06 -17.36
C THR A 8 -10.29 -5.64 -16.12
N PHE A 9 -11.09 -5.89 -15.11
CA PHE A 9 -10.64 -6.55 -13.90
C PHE A 9 -11.08 -8.03 -13.94
N HIS A 10 -10.14 -8.93 -13.68
CA HIS A 10 -10.40 -10.36 -13.55
C HIS A 10 -10.33 -10.76 -12.07
N TYR A 11 -11.32 -10.35 -11.27
CA TYR A 11 -11.44 -10.69 -9.87
C TYR A 11 -12.87 -11.13 -9.53
N GLU A 12 -13.00 -11.95 -8.50
CA GLU A 12 -14.28 -12.58 -8.15
C GLU A 12 -15.29 -11.61 -7.52
N SER A 13 -14.82 -10.55 -6.86
CA SER A 13 -15.68 -9.55 -6.20
C SER A 13 -14.97 -8.21 -6.01
N ALA A 14 -15.73 -7.12 -5.84
CA ALA A 14 -15.20 -5.79 -5.54
C ALA A 14 -14.41 -5.72 -4.21
N SER A 15 -14.70 -6.63 -3.26
CA SER A 15 -13.94 -6.75 -2.01
C SER A 15 -12.55 -7.37 -2.20
N SER A 16 -12.23 -7.85 -3.40
CA SER A 16 -10.91 -8.41 -3.73
C SER A 16 -9.82 -7.33 -3.92
N VAL A 17 -10.17 -6.04 -3.88
CA VAL A 17 -9.21 -4.94 -4.05
C VAL A 17 -9.26 -4.02 -2.82
N ALA A 18 -8.12 -3.86 -2.16
CA ALA A 18 -7.93 -2.87 -1.10
C ALA A 18 -7.07 -1.70 -1.62
N TYR A 19 -7.35 -0.49 -1.14
CA TYR A 19 -6.61 0.72 -1.52
C TYR A 19 -6.02 1.41 -0.29
N VAL A 20 -4.72 1.70 -0.38
CA VAL A 20 -3.97 2.51 0.57
C VAL A 20 -3.67 3.85 -0.09
N PRO A 21 -4.34 4.94 0.31
CA PRO A 21 -4.13 6.26 -0.26
C PRO A 21 -2.80 6.86 0.19
N GLN A 22 -2.33 7.85 -0.55
CA GLN A 22 -1.22 8.70 -0.14
C GLN A 22 -1.56 9.42 1.18
N ARG A 23 -0.60 9.44 2.11
CA ARG A 23 -0.78 9.99 3.47
C ARG A 23 -1.34 11.42 3.47
N ASN A 24 -0.89 12.26 2.55
CA ASN A 24 -1.29 13.67 2.47
C ASN A 24 -2.75 13.88 2.03
N SER A 25 -3.42 12.85 1.51
CA SER A 25 -4.83 12.89 1.11
C SER A 25 -5.80 12.56 2.24
N VAL A 26 -5.30 12.24 3.43
CA VAL A 26 -6.08 11.79 4.58
C VAL A 26 -6.24 12.91 5.59
N ASP A 27 -7.46 13.09 6.10
CA ASP A 27 -7.74 13.98 7.23
C ASP A 27 -7.35 13.29 8.55
N TRP A 28 -6.19 13.65 9.08
CA TRP A 28 -5.66 13.09 10.32
C TRP A 28 -6.25 13.73 11.57
N ASP A 29 -6.94 14.86 11.46
CA ASP A 29 -7.64 15.52 12.57
C ASP A 29 -9.03 14.92 12.82
N PHE A 30 -9.46 13.98 11.98
CA PHE A 30 -10.71 13.26 12.16
C PHE A 30 -10.71 12.52 13.52
N PRO A 31 -11.74 12.75 14.40
CA PRO A 31 -11.75 12.22 15.77
C PRO A 31 -12.11 10.73 15.81
N THR A 32 -11.17 9.88 15.42
CA THR A 32 -11.32 8.42 15.45
C THR A 32 -10.11 7.76 16.10
N THR A 33 -10.33 6.59 16.70
CA THR A 33 -9.25 5.78 17.25
C THR A 33 -8.60 4.93 16.14
N VAL A 34 -7.39 4.46 16.41
CA VAL A 34 -6.69 3.49 15.56
C VAL A 34 -7.55 2.24 15.31
N PHE A 35 -8.14 1.70 16.39
CA PHE A 35 -9.00 0.53 16.30
C PHE A 35 -10.22 0.77 15.40
N ASP A 36 -10.92 1.89 15.58
CA ASP A 36 -12.12 2.21 14.81
C ASP A 36 -11.79 2.42 13.33
N LEU A 37 -10.67 3.09 13.03
CA LEU A 37 -10.21 3.29 11.64
C LEU A 37 -9.93 1.95 10.95
N VAL A 38 -9.24 1.02 11.62
CA VAL A 38 -8.96 -0.31 11.04
C VAL A 38 -10.25 -1.13 10.95
N MET A 39 -11.11 -1.08 11.95
CA MET A 39 -12.43 -1.74 11.95
C MET A 39 -13.28 -1.34 10.73
N MET A 40 -13.23 -0.08 10.31
CA MET A 40 -13.94 0.39 9.10
C MET A 40 -13.56 -0.43 7.85
N GLY A 41 -12.34 -0.99 7.79
CA GLY A 41 -11.92 -1.88 6.71
C GLY A 41 -12.75 -3.15 6.60
N THR A 42 -13.42 -3.59 7.67
CA THR A 42 -14.28 -4.78 7.65
C THR A 42 -15.66 -4.53 7.03
N TYR A 43 -16.08 -3.27 6.91
CA TYR A 43 -17.47 -2.92 6.55
C TYR A 43 -17.85 -3.37 5.14
N GLY A 44 -16.92 -3.37 4.19
CA GLY A 44 -17.17 -3.88 2.84
C GLY A 44 -17.56 -5.35 2.74
N ARG A 45 -17.28 -6.13 3.80
CA ARG A 45 -17.62 -7.57 3.92
C ARG A 45 -18.89 -7.82 4.76
N LEU A 46 -19.45 -6.76 5.36
CA LEU A 46 -20.68 -6.82 6.14
C LEU A 46 -21.90 -6.55 5.27
N GLY A 47 -23.01 -7.23 5.55
CA GLY A 47 -24.29 -6.89 4.95
C GLY A 47 -24.81 -5.52 5.42
N TRP A 48 -25.66 -4.89 4.65
CA TRP A 48 -26.19 -3.53 4.86
C TRP A 48 -26.76 -3.26 6.27
N PHE A 49 -27.25 -4.29 6.95
CA PHE A 49 -27.84 -4.20 8.30
C PHE A 49 -27.00 -4.89 9.37
N GLN A 50 -25.80 -5.36 9.05
CA GLN A 50 -24.94 -6.05 9.99
C GLN A 50 -23.99 -5.06 10.66
N ARG A 51 -23.90 -5.16 11.98
CA ARG A 51 -22.91 -4.43 12.79
C ARG A 51 -21.66 -5.30 12.99
N PRO A 52 -20.46 -4.68 13.08
CA PRO A 52 -19.26 -5.42 13.44
C PRO A 52 -19.46 -6.17 14.77
N GLY A 53 -19.23 -7.49 14.74
CA GLY A 53 -19.33 -8.35 15.90
C GLY A 53 -17.97 -8.72 16.47
N ARG A 54 -17.94 -9.78 17.30
CA ARG A 54 -16.73 -10.29 17.94
C ARG A 54 -15.65 -10.66 16.91
N ARG A 55 -16.03 -11.35 15.83
CA ARG A 55 -15.10 -11.76 14.76
C ARG A 55 -14.39 -10.58 14.13
N GLN A 56 -15.10 -9.50 13.76
CA GLN A 56 -14.50 -8.30 13.15
C GLN A 56 -13.55 -7.58 14.12
N ARG A 57 -13.85 -7.62 15.42
CA ARG A 57 -12.96 -7.08 16.47
C ARG A 57 -11.67 -7.87 16.58
N GLU A 58 -11.74 -9.20 16.57
CA GLU A 58 -10.58 -10.09 16.55
C GLU A 58 -9.73 -9.87 15.30
N GLU A 59 -10.35 -9.88 14.12
CA GLU A 59 -9.66 -9.59 12.84
C GLU A 59 -8.99 -8.21 12.83
N THR A 60 -9.60 -7.20 13.44
CA THR A 60 -9.03 -5.85 13.57
C THR A 60 -7.77 -5.87 14.44
N MET A 61 -7.81 -6.56 15.59
CA MET A 61 -6.64 -6.68 16.46
C MET A 61 -5.52 -7.50 15.82
N GLU A 62 -5.84 -8.57 15.09
CA GLU A 62 -4.87 -9.35 14.31
C GLU A 62 -4.17 -8.48 13.26
N ALA A 63 -4.93 -7.66 12.53
CA ALA A 63 -4.36 -6.74 11.53
C ALA A 63 -3.49 -5.65 12.17
N LEU A 64 -3.84 -5.16 13.36
CA LEU A 64 -3.02 -4.22 14.13
C LEU A 64 -1.73 -4.88 14.62
N ALA A 65 -1.79 -6.12 15.12
CA ALA A 65 -0.62 -6.87 15.55
C ALA A 65 0.34 -7.15 14.38
N GLN A 66 -0.20 -7.46 13.19
CA GLN A 66 0.61 -7.69 11.98
C GLN A 66 1.50 -6.48 11.63
N VAL A 67 1.04 -5.27 11.93
CA VAL A 67 1.80 -4.03 11.71
C VAL A 67 2.41 -3.44 13.00
N GLN A 68 2.38 -4.18 14.12
CA GLN A 68 2.92 -3.77 15.43
C GLN A 68 2.26 -2.47 15.97
N MET A 69 0.95 -2.38 15.87
CA MET A 69 0.16 -1.21 16.31
C MET A 69 -0.93 -1.57 17.34
N GLU A 70 -0.94 -2.77 17.88
CA GLU A 70 -1.93 -3.25 18.85
C GLU A 70 -1.98 -2.40 20.13
N ASP A 71 -0.83 -1.99 20.64
CA ASP A 71 -0.74 -1.14 21.86
C ASP A 71 -1.29 0.28 21.63
N PHE A 72 -1.44 0.67 20.38
CA PHE A 72 -1.97 1.98 19.98
C PHE A 72 -3.46 1.96 19.65
N ALA A 73 -4.14 0.80 19.78
CA ALA A 73 -5.53 0.60 19.35
C ALA A 73 -6.50 1.69 19.84
N ASN A 74 -6.35 2.14 21.09
CA ASN A 74 -7.23 3.15 21.70
C ASN A 74 -6.75 4.59 21.50
N ARG A 75 -5.61 4.81 20.82
CA ARG A 75 -5.07 6.14 20.58
C ARG A 75 -5.78 6.82 19.42
N GLN A 76 -5.92 8.14 19.49
CA GLN A 76 -6.43 8.96 18.38
C GLN A 76 -5.42 8.95 17.21
N ILE A 77 -5.90 8.87 15.96
CA ILE A 77 -5.05 8.79 14.77
C ILE A 77 -4.17 10.04 14.58
N GLY A 78 -4.65 11.22 14.98
CA GLY A 78 -3.89 12.49 14.92
C GLY A 78 -2.70 12.54 15.88
N GLN A 79 -2.63 11.67 16.88
CA GLN A 79 -1.52 11.60 17.86
C GLN A 79 -0.39 10.67 17.40
N LEU A 80 -0.52 10.07 16.23
CA LEU A 80 0.45 9.12 15.69
C LEU A 80 1.56 9.83 14.91
N SER A 81 2.79 9.27 14.97
CA SER A 81 3.84 9.65 14.04
C SER A 81 3.50 9.25 12.60
N GLY A 82 4.19 9.85 11.60
CA GLY A 82 3.94 9.53 10.19
C GLY A 82 4.08 8.04 9.85
N GLY A 83 5.10 7.39 10.38
CA GLY A 83 5.29 5.95 10.18
C GLY A 83 4.21 5.11 10.88
N GLN A 84 3.73 5.52 12.06
CA GLN A 84 2.61 4.86 12.76
C GLN A 84 1.30 5.03 11.97
N GLN A 85 1.03 6.22 11.45
CA GLN A 85 -0.12 6.48 10.59
C GLN A 85 -0.13 5.55 9.38
N GLN A 86 1.02 5.40 8.73
CA GLN A 86 1.16 4.52 7.57
C GLN A 86 0.89 3.05 7.92
N ARG A 87 1.41 2.57 9.06
CA ARG A 87 1.14 1.21 9.56
C ARG A 87 -0.37 0.97 9.79
N VAL A 88 -1.06 1.95 10.38
CA VAL A 88 -2.51 1.84 10.62
C VAL A 88 -3.30 1.75 9.31
N PHE A 89 -2.90 2.49 8.27
CA PHE A 89 -3.54 2.39 6.95
C PHE A 89 -3.27 1.05 6.26
N LEU A 90 -2.09 0.47 6.45
CA LEU A 90 -1.82 -0.90 6.00
C LEU A 90 -2.69 -1.91 6.76
N ALA A 91 -2.80 -1.80 8.09
CA ALA A 91 -3.71 -2.66 8.87
C ALA A 91 -5.16 -2.55 8.38
N ARG A 92 -5.64 -1.32 8.08
CA ARG A 92 -6.96 -1.09 7.51
C ARG A 92 -7.14 -1.75 6.14
N ALA A 93 -6.10 -1.84 5.34
CA ALA A 93 -6.14 -2.55 4.07
C ALA A 93 -6.10 -4.08 4.30
N PHE A 94 -5.26 -4.58 5.19
CA PHE A 94 -5.10 -6.01 5.45
C PHE A 94 -6.35 -6.64 6.06
N VAL A 95 -7.04 -5.94 6.97
CA VAL A 95 -8.29 -6.42 7.55
C VAL A 95 -9.39 -6.65 6.51
N GLN A 96 -9.29 -6.04 5.32
CA GLN A 96 -10.21 -6.29 4.20
C GLN A 96 -10.03 -7.68 3.59
N ARG A 97 -8.87 -8.34 3.81
CA ARG A 97 -8.53 -9.66 3.24
C ARG A 97 -8.70 -9.67 1.71
N ALA A 98 -8.23 -8.62 1.06
CA ALA A 98 -8.23 -8.50 -0.38
C ALA A 98 -7.15 -9.38 -1.01
N SER A 99 -7.34 -9.77 -2.26
CA SER A 99 -6.31 -10.46 -3.05
C SER A 99 -5.38 -9.50 -3.80
N ILE A 100 -5.80 -8.24 -3.95
CA ILE A 100 -5.04 -7.18 -4.62
C ILE A 100 -4.98 -5.95 -3.71
N TYR A 101 -3.78 -5.43 -3.49
CA TYR A 101 -3.54 -4.21 -2.73
C TYR A 101 -2.97 -3.15 -3.66
N LEU A 102 -3.69 -2.04 -3.82
CA LEU A 102 -3.23 -0.86 -4.55
C LEU A 102 -2.73 0.17 -3.56
N MET A 103 -1.50 0.63 -3.70
CA MET A 103 -0.86 1.55 -2.75
C MET A 103 -0.27 2.75 -3.48
N ASP A 104 -0.57 3.94 -2.98
CA ASP A 104 -0.07 5.18 -3.55
C ASP A 104 0.99 5.79 -2.63
N GLU A 105 2.26 5.67 -3.00
CA GLU A 105 3.44 6.15 -2.27
C GLU A 105 3.40 5.81 -0.76
N PRO A 106 3.26 4.52 -0.38
CA PRO A 106 3.04 4.14 1.02
C PRO A 106 4.24 4.39 1.94
N PHE A 107 5.38 4.80 1.41
CA PHE A 107 6.59 5.10 2.20
C PHE A 107 6.90 6.60 2.26
N ALA A 108 6.06 7.46 1.69
CA ALA A 108 6.29 8.91 1.69
C ALA A 108 6.36 9.46 3.14
N GLY A 109 7.48 10.07 3.50
CA GLY A 109 7.70 10.65 4.83
C GLY A 109 7.93 9.63 5.94
N VAL A 110 8.31 8.41 5.60
CA VAL A 110 8.69 7.33 6.53
C VAL A 110 10.22 7.24 6.59
N ASP A 111 10.78 7.01 7.78
CA ASP A 111 12.22 6.78 7.93
C ASP A 111 12.63 5.41 7.38
N ALA A 112 13.92 5.25 7.01
CA ALA A 112 14.44 4.05 6.37
C ALA A 112 14.26 2.76 7.20
N THR A 113 14.28 2.86 8.54
CA THR A 113 14.08 1.70 9.42
C THR A 113 12.63 1.23 9.36
N THR A 114 11.69 2.15 9.46
CA THR A 114 10.26 1.89 9.35
C THR A 114 9.91 1.39 7.94
N GLU A 115 10.46 2.00 6.90
CA GLU A 115 10.28 1.55 5.51
C GLU A 115 10.68 0.08 5.33
N LYS A 116 11.86 -0.31 5.82
CA LYS A 116 12.32 -1.69 5.76
C LYS A 116 11.35 -2.66 6.44
N GLN A 117 10.86 -2.30 7.64
CA GLN A 117 9.88 -3.12 8.36
C GLN A 117 8.56 -3.27 7.59
N LEU A 118 8.10 -2.18 6.95
CA LEU A 118 6.89 -2.21 6.12
C LEU A 118 7.08 -3.10 4.88
N ILE A 119 8.23 -3.03 4.23
CA ILE A 119 8.57 -3.91 3.09
C ILE A 119 8.56 -5.37 3.52
N ASP A 120 9.11 -5.71 4.68
CA ASP A 120 9.13 -7.10 5.17
C ASP A 120 7.70 -7.62 5.43
N ILE A 121 6.81 -6.78 5.97
CA ILE A 121 5.38 -7.10 6.13
C ILE A 121 4.71 -7.30 4.76
N LEU A 122 4.96 -6.41 3.80
CA LEU A 122 4.39 -6.51 2.45
C LEU A 122 4.87 -7.76 1.71
N ARG A 123 6.13 -8.16 1.91
CA ARG A 123 6.65 -9.42 1.36
C ARG A 123 5.90 -10.63 1.91
N GLN A 124 5.61 -10.66 3.21
CA GLN A 124 4.80 -11.73 3.79
C GLN A 124 3.40 -11.78 3.15
N VAL A 125 2.75 -10.63 3.01
CA VAL A 125 1.43 -10.55 2.35
C VAL A 125 1.49 -11.05 0.90
N ARG A 126 2.55 -10.73 0.14
CA ARG A 126 2.79 -11.25 -1.20
C ARG A 126 3.00 -12.78 -1.18
N ASP A 127 3.82 -13.27 -0.28
CA ASP A 127 4.18 -14.70 -0.17
C ASP A 127 2.96 -15.55 0.24
N ASP A 128 1.96 -14.95 0.89
CA ASP A 128 0.64 -15.54 1.14
C ASP A 128 -0.25 -15.59 -0.12
N GLY A 129 0.27 -15.26 -1.30
CA GLY A 129 -0.40 -15.36 -2.60
C GLY A 129 -1.16 -14.11 -3.04
N ASN A 130 -0.96 -12.98 -2.37
CA ASN A 130 -1.61 -11.72 -2.74
C ASN A 130 -0.78 -10.91 -3.75
N THR A 131 -1.45 -10.04 -4.49
CA THR A 131 -0.81 -9.10 -5.42
C THR A 131 -0.74 -7.71 -4.81
N ILE A 132 0.46 -7.11 -4.83
CA ILE A 132 0.67 -5.73 -4.38
C ILE A 132 1.10 -4.89 -5.57
N VAL A 133 0.34 -3.85 -5.86
CA VAL A 133 0.66 -2.83 -6.87
C VAL A 133 0.90 -1.52 -6.16
N MET A 134 2.08 -0.95 -6.35
CA MET A 134 2.51 0.23 -5.61
C MET A 134 3.04 1.32 -6.55
N VAL A 135 2.61 2.54 -6.35
CA VAL A 135 3.29 3.70 -6.92
C VAL A 135 4.49 4.02 -6.05
N HIS A 136 5.67 4.09 -6.67
CA HIS A 136 6.93 4.31 -5.99
C HIS A 136 7.82 5.25 -6.81
N HIS A 137 8.47 6.20 -6.17
CA HIS A 137 9.28 7.22 -6.85
C HIS A 137 10.79 7.10 -6.57
N ASP A 138 11.20 6.30 -5.58
CA ASP A 138 12.61 6.06 -5.31
C ASP A 138 13.16 4.94 -6.20
N LEU A 139 13.84 5.35 -7.26
CA LEU A 139 14.47 4.43 -8.21
C LEU A 139 15.62 3.62 -7.58
N GLY A 140 16.26 4.13 -6.53
CA GLY A 140 17.37 3.45 -5.85
C GLY A 140 16.96 2.20 -5.09
N THR A 141 15.70 2.14 -4.64
CA THR A 141 15.15 0.99 -3.90
C THR A 141 14.30 0.06 -4.76
N ALA A 142 13.82 0.53 -5.92
CA ALA A 142 12.86 -0.18 -6.77
C ALA A 142 13.33 -1.60 -7.14
N SER A 143 14.60 -1.77 -7.53
CA SER A 143 15.15 -3.09 -7.93
C SER A 143 15.22 -4.11 -6.78
N ARG A 144 15.20 -3.63 -5.53
CA ARG A 144 15.26 -4.50 -4.33
C ARG A 144 13.88 -4.84 -3.79
N TYR A 145 12.87 -4.02 -4.10
CA TYR A 145 11.54 -4.13 -3.51
C TYR A 145 10.56 -4.84 -4.41
N PHE A 146 10.69 -4.71 -5.73
CA PHE A 146 9.67 -5.15 -6.67
C PHE A 146 10.15 -6.27 -7.60
N ASP A 147 9.30 -7.26 -7.78
CA ASP A 147 9.52 -8.38 -8.71
C ASP A 147 9.26 -7.95 -10.16
N HIS A 148 8.29 -7.03 -10.35
CA HIS A 148 7.88 -6.48 -11.63
C HIS A 148 7.79 -4.97 -11.55
N VAL A 149 8.04 -4.30 -12.66
CA VAL A 149 7.91 -2.84 -12.78
C VAL A 149 7.10 -2.45 -14.00
N VAL A 150 6.41 -1.32 -13.86
CA VAL A 150 5.73 -0.63 -14.97
C VAL A 150 6.29 0.79 -15.02
N LEU A 151 7.02 1.14 -16.07
CA LEU A 151 7.59 2.47 -16.28
C LEU A 151 6.70 3.27 -17.24
N LEU A 152 6.25 4.44 -16.77
CA LEU A 152 5.30 5.30 -17.47
C LEU A 152 5.87 6.71 -17.67
N ASN A 153 5.74 7.23 -18.89
CA ASN A 153 5.92 8.66 -19.19
C ASN A 153 4.91 9.06 -20.28
N LYS A 154 3.70 9.47 -19.89
CA LYS A 154 2.55 9.72 -20.77
C LYS A 154 2.16 8.51 -21.64
N ARG A 155 3.07 7.58 -21.83
CA ARG A 155 2.92 6.29 -22.52
C ARG A 155 3.65 5.21 -21.74
N LEU A 156 3.31 3.96 -21.99
CA LEU A 156 4.04 2.82 -21.47
C LEU A 156 5.44 2.79 -22.09
N ILE A 157 6.48 2.81 -21.27
CA ILE A 157 7.89 2.69 -21.68
C ILE A 157 8.34 1.24 -21.56
N ALA A 158 8.12 0.62 -20.39
CA ALA A 158 8.44 -0.79 -20.15
C ALA A 158 7.46 -1.39 -19.14
N CYS A 159 7.24 -2.70 -19.24
CA CYS A 159 6.44 -3.48 -18.29
C CYS A 159 6.95 -4.92 -18.27
N GLY A 160 7.28 -5.45 -17.10
CA GLY A 160 7.73 -6.83 -16.95
C GLY A 160 8.59 -7.07 -15.72
N PRO A 161 9.28 -8.23 -15.65
CA PRO A 161 10.19 -8.55 -14.56
C PRO A 161 11.23 -7.44 -14.36
N THR A 162 11.50 -7.10 -13.11
CA THR A 162 12.40 -5.99 -12.76
C THR A 162 13.78 -6.12 -13.40
N PRO A 163 14.46 -7.28 -13.41
CA PRO A 163 15.77 -7.40 -14.02
C PRO A 163 15.80 -7.07 -15.52
N GLU A 164 14.69 -7.31 -16.22
CA GLU A 164 14.58 -7.13 -17.68
C GLU A 164 14.09 -5.73 -18.06
N SER A 165 13.19 -5.17 -17.23
CA SER A 165 12.47 -3.94 -17.56
C SER A 165 13.05 -2.70 -16.88
N PHE A 166 13.73 -2.84 -15.73
CA PHE A 166 14.33 -1.74 -14.98
C PHE A 166 15.77 -1.48 -15.43
N THR A 167 15.95 -1.17 -16.73
CA THR A 167 17.24 -0.88 -17.34
C THR A 167 17.53 0.61 -17.36
N LYS A 168 18.82 0.99 -17.48
CA LYS A 168 19.22 2.39 -17.59
C LYS A 168 18.50 3.10 -18.75
N ASP A 169 18.39 2.45 -19.90
CA ASP A 169 17.76 3.02 -21.10
C ASP A 169 16.25 3.27 -20.87
N ASN A 170 15.55 2.31 -20.27
CA ASN A 170 14.13 2.45 -19.96
C ASN A 170 13.87 3.53 -18.89
N ILE A 171 14.74 3.62 -17.89
CA ILE A 171 14.65 4.64 -16.84
C ILE A 171 14.93 6.02 -17.46
N GLN A 172 15.95 6.15 -18.30
CA GLN A 172 16.23 7.40 -19.00
C GLN A 172 15.07 7.81 -19.93
N ALA A 173 14.44 6.86 -20.60
CA ALA A 173 13.27 7.11 -21.44
C ALA A 173 12.04 7.54 -20.63
N ALA A 174 11.89 7.02 -19.39
CA ALA A 174 10.77 7.34 -18.50
C ALA A 174 10.95 8.69 -17.79
N TYR A 175 12.15 8.99 -17.29
CA TYR A 175 12.42 10.13 -16.39
C TYR A 175 13.29 11.22 -17.01
N GLY A 176 13.90 11.00 -18.19
CA GLY A 176 14.82 11.94 -18.83
C GLY A 176 16.22 11.94 -18.20
N ALA A 177 17.04 12.92 -18.56
CA ALA A 177 18.44 13.03 -18.13
C ALA A 177 18.64 13.32 -16.63
N ILE A 178 17.58 13.38 -15.83
CA ILE A 178 17.63 13.70 -14.38
C ILE A 178 17.92 12.45 -13.53
N ALA A 179 17.88 11.26 -14.11
CA ALA A 179 18.19 10.02 -13.39
C ALA A 179 19.72 9.79 -13.32
N ASP A 180 20.43 10.69 -12.63
CA ASP A 180 21.81 10.43 -12.22
C ASP A 180 21.75 9.47 -11.02
N PHE A 181 21.86 8.18 -11.33
CA PHE A 181 21.95 7.14 -10.30
C PHE A 181 23.26 7.33 -9.56
N GLY A 182 23.19 7.85 -8.35
CA GLY A 182 24.29 7.83 -7.42
C GLY A 182 24.88 6.41 -7.44
N GLN A 183 26.13 6.31 -7.87
CA GLN A 183 26.90 5.07 -7.87
C GLN A 183 26.96 4.57 -6.42
N ALA A 184 26.15 3.55 -6.11
CA ALA A 184 26.39 2.71 -4.95
C ALA A 184 27.48 1.72 -5.36
N THR A 185 28.73 2.09 -5.02
CA THR A 185 29.86 1.17 -4.91
C THR A 185 29.65 0.19 -3.76
#